data_2d3837b18e0e4e8f3f9208c037f59e89
#
_entry.id   2d3837b18e0e4e8f3f9208c037f59e89
#
_cell.length_a   1.000
_cell.length_b   1.000
_cell.length_c   1.000
_cell.angle_alpha   90.00
_cell.angle_beta   90.00
_cell.angle_gamma   90.00
#
_symmetry.space_group_name_H-M   'P 1'
#
loop_
_entity.id
_entity.type
_entity.pdbx_description
1 polymer ?
#
loop_
_entity_poly.entity_id
_entity_poly.type
_entity_poly.pdbx_seq_one_letter_code
_entity_poly.pdbx_strand_id
1 'polypeptide(L)'
;MRKLILALGLILSAAGAKAFDIEEERLFGSGQEISVVSILSTTDIDIFEPLVVAFQAANPGIAVQYTVASTTEVYRAVSGREQAFDLVISSAMDLQMKLANDGYAREHRSIETDSLPAWARWRDQLFAFAQEPVVLILSRPAFDGLRLPQTRADLIDLLRANPERFEGRIGTYDPNRSGAGYLFATQDARQSDTFWRLSEVMGGLSPRLYDGSGAMIADVQAGRLALAYNVLGSYAAAQLAGDPNAALIELEDFTNVLLRTALIPRDAERPELGAAFLDFLLSAEGQTLIDEKAGLPRIDAATLASAGHRRPIRLDPGLLVFVDPLKRQRFLTEWTAAVVRR
;
A
#
# COMPACT_ATOMS: atom_id res chain seq x y z
N MET A 1 -71.72 -11.44 8.74
CA MET A 1 -70.41 -12.15 8.59
C MET A 1 -69.45 -11.26 7.82
N ARG A 2 -68.59 -10.47 8.52
CA ARG A 2 -67.62 -9.54 7.95
C ARG A 2 -66.27 -10.29 7.87
N LYS A 3 -65.74 -10.50 6.68
CA LYS A 3 -64.39 -11.07 6.49
C LYS A 3 -63.37 -9.95 6.60
N LEU A 4 -62.53 -10.06 7.63
CA LEU A 4 -61.36 -9.20 7.86
C LEU A 4 -60.23 -9.79 6.95
N ILE A 5 -59.74 -9.03 5.98
CA ILE A 5 -58.55 -9.33 5.21
C ILE A 5 -57.35 -8.65 5.90
N LEU A 6 -56.50 -9.44 6.51
CA LEU A 6 -55.22 -8.98 7.10
C LEU A 6 -54.19 -8.89 5.94
N ALA A 7 -53.82 -7.68 5.56
CA ALA A 7 -52.72 -7.47 4.61
C ALA A 7 -51.41 -7.49 5.42
N LEU A 8 -50.64 -8.56 5.25
CA LEU A 8 -49.29 -8.69 5.82
C LEU A 8 -48.30 -7.92 4.91
N GLY A 9 -47.91 -6.73 5.37
CA GLY A 9 -46.88 -5.94 4.69
C GLY A 9 -45.49 -6.57 4.87
N LEU A 10 -44.94 -7.14 3.81
CA LEU A 10 -43.56 -7.61 3.76
C LEU A 10 -42.64 -6.36 3.67
N ILE A 11 -42.02 -5.99 4.78
CA ILE A 11 -40.93 -5.01 4.78
C ILE A 11 -39.70 -5.73 4.27
N LEU A 12 -39.40 -5.59 2.98
CA LEU A 12 -38.09 -5.94 2.42
C LEU A 12 -37.09 -4.90 2.97
N SER A 13 -36.34 -5.30 3.99
CA SER A 13 -35.09 -4.61 4.32
C SER A 13 -34.14 -4.86 3.16
N ALA A 14 -33.99 -3.87 2.27
CA ALA A 14 -32.88 -3.83 1.34
C ALA A 14 -31.61 -3.62 2.14
N ALA A 15 -30.95 -4.71 2.55
CA ALA A 15 -29.54 -4.66 2.90
C ALA A 15 -28.82 -4.17 1.62
N GLY A 16 -28.44 -2.90 1.58
CA GLY A 16 -27.62 -2.37 0.50
C GLY A 16 -26.37 -3.25 0.43
N ALA A 17 -26.22 -3.97 -0.68
CA ALA A 17 -24.96 -4.65 -0.96
C ALA A 17 -23.87 -3.58 -0.90
N LYS A 18 -22.91 -3.71 0.02
CA LYS A 18 -21.74 -2.84 0.04
C LYS A 18 -21.05 -3.00 -1.33
N ALA A 19 -20.84 -1.89 -1.99
CA ALA A 19 -20.33 -1.87 -3.36
C ALA A 19 -18.90 -2.41 -3.43
N PHE A 20 -18.09 -2.25 -2.38
CA PHE A 20 -16.72 -2.77 -2.20
C PHE A 20 -16.45 -3.06 -0.71
N ASP A 21 -15.41 -3.84 -0.39
CA ASP A 21 -15.09 -4.21 0.98
C ASP A 21 -14.31 -3.09 1.68
N ILE A 22 -14.92 -2.54 2.73
CA ILE A 22 -14.35 -1.51 3.61
C ILE A 22 -13.73 -2.22 4.83
N GLU A 23 -12.46 -1.92 5.10
CA GLU A 23 -11.75 -2.44 6.27
C GLU A 23 -12.04 -1.61 7.52
N GLU A 24 -12.01 -0.27 7.39
CA GLU A 24 -12.30 0.67 8.46
C GLU A 24 -12.86 1.97 7.90
N GLU A 25 -13.70 2.66 8.67
CA GLU A 25 -14.23 3.97 8.29
C GLU A 25 -14.40 4.84 9.53
N ARG A 26 -13.98 6.12 9.44
CA ARG A 26 -14.10 7.08 10.54
C ARG A 26 -14.40 8.48 10.03
N LEU A 27 -15.38 9.14 10.67
CA LEU A 27 -15.63 10.56 10.49
C LEU A 27 -14.89 11.35 11.57
N PHE A 28 -13.98 12.19 11.14
CA PHE A 28 -13.28 13.16 11.97
C PHE A 28 -14.03 14.50 11.87
N GLY A 29 -14.58 14.98 12.99
CA GLY A 29 -15.31 16.23 13.04
C GLY A 29 -15.99 16.43 14.38
N SER A 30 -16.32 17.69 14.68
CA SER A 30 -17.04 18.11 15.89
C SER A 30 -18.56 18.18 15.70
N GLY A 31 -19.02 18.05 14.43
CA GLY A 31 -20.41 18.23 14.03
C GLY A 31 -20.81 19.69 13.79
N GLN A 32 -19.84 20.61 13.77
CA GLN A 32 -20.05 22.05 13.48
C GLN A 32 -19.49 22.46 12.12
N GLU A 33 -18.88 21.52 11.40
CA GLU A 33 -18.27 21.73 10.08
C GLU A 33 -19.37 21.95 9.03
N ILE A 34 -19.05 22.80 8.05
CA ILE A 34 -19.96 23.16 6.96
C ILE A 34 -19.74 22.26 5.72
N SER A 35 -18.63 21.55 5.69
CA SER A 35 -18.25 20.68 4.57
C SER A 35 -17.56 19.41 5.07
N VAL A 36 -17.61 18.35 4.26
CA VAL A 36 -16.93 17.08 4.51
C VAL A 36 -16.09 16.73 3.30
N VAL A 37 -14.79 16.48 3.48
CA VAL A 37 -13.94 15.86 2.45
C VAL A 37 -13.97 14.35 2.64
N SER A 38 -14.25 13.61 1.56
CA SER A 38 -14.30 12.15 1.55
C SER A 38 -13.00 11.57 0.96
N ILE A 39 -12.28 10.78 1.75
CA ILE A 39 -10.98 10.20 1.40
C ILE A 39 -11.07 8.68 1.43
N LEU A 40 -10.69 8.03 0.32
CA LEU A 40 -10.50 6.59 0.23
C LEU A 40 -9.01 6.28 0.26
N SER A 41 -8.57 5.39 1.13
CA SER A 41 -7.15 5.14 1.37
C SER A 41 -6.82 3.67 1.61
N THR A 42 -5.56 3.31 1.33
CA THR A 42 -4.96 2.03 1.74
C THR A 42 -4.07 2.19 2.98
N THR A 43 -4.05 3.36 3.61
CA THR A 43 -3.29 3.63 4.82
C THR A 43 -4.20 3.56 6.03
N ASP A 44 -3.79 2.82 7.05
CA ASP A 44 -4.55 2.64 8.29
C ASP A 44 -4.82 4.00 8.96
N ILE A 45 -5.98 4.11 9.61
CA ILE A 45 -6.44 5.35 10.23
C ILE A 45 -5.43 5.84 11.28
N ASP A 46 -4.94 4.96 12.13
CA ASP A 46 -4.01 5.32 13.22
C ASP A 46 -2.72 5.99 12.71
N ILE A 47 -2.25 5.59 11.50
CA ILE A 47 -1.09 6.20 10.86
C ILE A 47 -1.45 7.58 10.31
N PHE A 48 -2.66 7.74 9.75
CA PHE A 48 -3.06 8.94 9.04
C PHE A 48 -3.75 9.98 9.93
N GLU A 49 -4.26 9.58 11.11
CA GLU A 49 -4.96 10.45 12.06
C GLU A 49 -4.20 11.73 12.41
N PRO A 50 -2.88 11.74 12.69
CA PRO A 50 -2.16 12.98 12.96
C PRO A 50 -2.23 14.01 11.82
N LEU A 51 -2.25 13.53 10.57
CA LEU A 51 -2.37 14.39 9.38
C LEU A 51 -3.77 14.95 9.23
N VAL A 52 -4.79 14.13 9.49
CA VAL A 52 -6.21 14.55 9.47
C VAL A 52 -6.45 15.62 10.53
N VAL A 53 -5.98 15.40 11.75
CA VAL A 53 -6.14 16.36 12.86
C VAL A 53 -5.46 17.69 12.55
N ALA A 54 -4.24 17.65 11.99
CA ALA A 54 -3.52 18.87 11.62
C ALA A 54 -4.20 19.62 10.46
N PHE A 55 -4.70 18.89 9.45
CA PHE A 55 -5.48 19.48 8.36
C PHE A 55 -6.74 20.21 8.91
N GLN A 56 -7.47 19.58 9.80
CA GLN A 56 -8.67 20.16 10.42
C GLN A 56 -8.34 21.38 11.28
N ALA A 57 -7.22 21.38 11.99
CA ALA A 57 -6.78 22.54 12.77
C ALA A 57 -6.54 23.77 11.89
N ALA A 58 -6.01 23.56 10.68
CA ALA A 58 -5.84 24.61 9.67
C ALA A 58 -7.15 24.94 8.92
N ASN A 59 -8.13 24.02 8.91
CA ASN A 59 -9.38 24.12 8.17
C ASN A 59 -10.60 23.76 9.06
N PRO A 60 -10.92 24.53 10.09
CA PRO A 60 -11.91 24.15 11.12
C PRO A 60 -13.34 23.98 10.61
N GLY A 61 -13.63 24.46 9.38
CA GLY A 61 -14.92 24.26 8.71
C GLY A 61 -15.05 22.97 7.92
N ILE A 62 -14.03 22.09 7.91
CA ILE A 62 -13.99 20.88 7.10
C ILE A 62 -13.86 19.65 7.99
N ALA A 63 -14.87 18.77 7.96
CA ALA A 63 -14.77 17.42 8.49
C ALA A 63 -14.08 16.49 7.47
N VAL A 64 -13.49 15.39 7.94
CA VAL A 64 -12.84 14.40 7.10
C VAL A 64 -13.51 13.04 7.29
N GLN A 65 -14.14 12.52 6.24
CA GLN A 65 -14.59 11.14 6.17
C GLN A 65 -13.44 10.30 5.59
N TYR A 66 -12.84 9.47 6.40
CA TYR A 66 -11.70 8.64 6.01
C TYR A 66 -12.12 7.17 5.95
N THR A 67 -11.97 6.55 4.79
CA THR A 67 -12.35 5.16 4.52
C THR A 67 -11.12 4.36 4.14
N VAL A 68 -10.89 3.23 4.80
CA VAL A 68 -9.77 2.31 4.52
C VAL A 68 -10.28 1.09 3.78
N ALA A 69 -9.58 0.72 2.72
CA ALA A 69 -9.84 -0.49 1.95
C ALA A 69 -8.53 -1.06 1.38
N SER A 70 -8.55 -2.32 0.98
CA SER A 70 -7.40 -2.94 0.32
C SER A 70 -7.06 -2.26 -1.02
N THR A 71 -5.83 -2.41 -1.49
CA THR A 71 -5.37 -1.80 -2.75
C THR A 71 -6.21 -2.17 -3.96
N THR A 72 -6.71 -3.39 -3.99
CA THR A 72 -7.58 -3.90 -5.06
C THR A 72 -9.00 -3.33 -4.96
N GLU A 73 -9.52 -3.19 -3.75
CA GLU A 73 -10.83 -2.59 -3.50
C GLU A 73 -10.85 -1.10 -3.80
N VAL A 74 -9.78 -0.36 -3.43
CA VAL A 74 -9.61 1.05 -3.83
C VAL A 74 -9.67 1.21 -5.36
N TYR A 75 -8.94 0.37 -6.10
CA TYR A 75 -8.99 0.41 -7.56
C TYR A 75 -10.41 0.10 -8.09
N ARG A 76 -11.08 -0.90 -7.50
CA ARG A 76 -12.42 -1.34 -7.90
C ARG A 76 -13.46 -0.26 -7.64
N ALA A 77 -13.45 0.34 -6.45
CA ALA A 77 -14.38 1.40 -6.06
C ALA A 77 -14.33 2.60 -7.04
N VAL A 78 -13.12 3.04 -7.41
CA VAL A 78 -12.93 4.17 -8.33
C VAL A 78 -13.26 3.79 -9.77
N SER A 79 -12.75 2.67 -10.28
CA SER A 79 -12.98 2.25 -11.68
C SER A 79 -14.42 1.83 -11.93
N GLY A 80 -15.07 1.24 -10.92
CA GLY A 80 -16.49 0.85 -10.95
C GLY A 80 -17.44 2.03 -10.70
N ARG A 81 -16.94 3.19 -10.24
CA ARG A 81 -17.74 4.35 -9.79
C ARG A 81 -18.80 3.96 -8.77
N GLU A 82 -18.41 3.10 -7.83
CA GLU A 82 -19.32 2.53 -6.86
C GLU A 82 -19.69 3.56 -5.77
N GLN A 83 -18.76 4.47 -5.48
CA GLN A 83 -18.95 5.59 -4.56
C GLN A 83 -18.02 6.74 -4.96
N ALA A 84 -18.47 7.99 -4.83
CA ALA A 84 -17.66 9.17 -5.07
C ALA A 84 -16.79 9.48 -3.85
N PHE A 85 -15.52 9.79 -4.11
CA PHE A 85 -14.55 10.27 -3.14
C PHE A 85 -13.90 11.55 -3.66
N ASP A 86 -13.44 12.43 -2.76
CA ASP A 86 -12.79 13.67 -3.13
C ASP A 86 -11.27 13.52 -3.29
N LEU A 87 -10.68 12.53 -2.58
CA LEU A 87 -9.28 12.15 -2.70
C LEU A 87 -9.13 10.63 -2.58
N VAL A 88 -8.24 10.04 -3.38
CA VAL A 88 -7.92 8.61 -3.34
C VAL A 88 -6.43 8.41 -3.16
N ILE A 89 -6.06 7.67 -2.12
CA ILE A 89 -4.69 7.39 -1.69
C ILE A 89 -4.42 5.89 -1.81
N SER A 90 -3.29 5.50 -2.41
CA SER A 90 -2.93 4.07 -2.48
C SER A 90 -1.43 3.84 -2.57
N SER A 91 -1.01 2.70 -2.04
CA SER A 91 0.34 2.14 -2.19
C SER A 91 0.51 1.31 -3.47
N ALA A 92 -0.57 0.92 -4.16
CA ALA A 92 -0.50 0.23 -5.45
C ALA A 92 -0.33 1.25 -6.58
N MET A 93 0.89 1.71 -6.79
CA MET A 93 1.23 2.76 -7.77
C MET A 93 0.82 2.43 -9.19
N ASP A 94 0.89 1.17 -9.60
CA ASP A 94 0.51 0.67 -10.92
C ASP A 94 -1.00 0.77 -11.15
N LEU A 95 -1.81 0.43 -10.14
CA LEU A 95 -3.27 0.59 -10.19
C LEU A 95 -3.67 2.07 -10.17
N GLN A 96 -3.02 2.90 -9.37
CA GLN A 96 -3.22 4.35 -9.39
C GLN A 96 -2.83 4.96 -10.75
N MET A 97 -1.71 4.54 -11.31
CA MET A 97 -1.28 4.95 -12.66
C MET A 97 -2.32 4.52 -13.71
N LYS A 98 -2.88 3.31 -13.59
CA LYS A 98 -3.94 2.84 -14.48
C LYS A 98 -5.21 3.69 -14.36
N LEU A 99 -5.65 4.01 -13.15
CA LEU A 99 -6.80 4.92 -12.94
C LEU A 99 -6.56 6.28 -13.62
N ALA A 100 -5.40 6.89 -13.41
CA ALA A 100 -5.07 8.17 -14.03
C ALA A 100 -4.98 8.06 -15.57
N ASN A 101 -4.33 6.99 -16.10
CA ASN A 101 -4.22 6.78 -17.54
C ASN A 101 -5.59 6.53 -18.22
N ASP A 102 -6.49 5.84 -17.56
CA ASP A 102 -7.82 5.49 -18.08
C ASP A 102 -8.83 6.66 -17.90
N GLY A 103 -8.38 7.80 -17.38
CA GLY A 103 -9.16 9.02 -17.29
C GLY A 103 -10.06 9.13 -16.07
N TYR A 104 -9.77 8.37 -14.99
CA TYR A 104 -10.49 8.46 -13.72
C TYR A 104 -9.95 9.54 -12.79
N ALA A 105 -8.83 10.19 -13.12
CA ALA A 105 -8.26 11.29 -12.35
C ALA A 105 -8.51 12.65 -13.01
N ARG A 106 -8.58 13.70 -12.19
CA ARG A 106 -8.59 15.11 -12.59
C ARG A 106 -7.16 15.65 -12.59
N GLU A 107 -6.95 16.65 -13.44
CA GLU A 107 -5.73 17.49 -13.36
C GLU A 107 -5.84 18.44 -12.16
N HIS A 108 -4.75 18.56 -11.42
CA HIS A 108 -4.58 19.55 -10.36
C HIS A 108 -3.20 20.18 -10.45
N ARG A 109 -3.14 21.51 -10.39
CA ARG A 109 -1.89 22.28 -10.35
C ARG A 109 -1.92 23.26 -9.20
N SER A 110 -0.88 23.22 -8.42
CA SER A 110 -0.63 24.14 -7.32
C SER A 110 0.88 24.36 -7.18
N ILE A 111 1.27 25.30 -6.34
CA ILE A 111 2.69 25.50 -6.02
C ILE A 111 3.31 24.25 -5.39
N GLU A 112 2.51 23.49 -4.64
CA GLU A 112 2.93 22.26 -3.96
C GLU A 112 3.15 21.13 -4.98
N THR A 113 2.21 20.91 -5.90
CA THR A 113 2.37 19.88 -6.93
C THR A 113 3.50 20.20 -7.91
N ASP A 114 3.77 21.49 -8.20
CA ASP A 114 4.87 21.90 -9.06
C ASP A 114 6.24 21.74 -8.41
N SER A 115 6.31 21.70 -7.07
CA SER A 115 7.54 21.46 -6.32
C SER A 115 8.03 20.00 -6.38
N LEU A 116 7.15 19.06 -6.73
CA LEU A 116 7.49 17.64 -6.78
C LEU A 116 8.51 17.34 -7.89
N PRO A 117 9.48 16.46 -7.63
CA PRO A 117 10.36 15.97 -8.68
C PRO A 117 9.59 15.19 -9.75
N ALA A 118 10.06 15.22 -10.99
CA ALA A 118 9.36 14.65 -12.14
C ALA A 118 9.04 13.14 -12.00
N TRP A 119 9.82 12.39 -11.21
CA TRP A 119 9.57 10.96 -10.95
C TRP A 119 8.45 10.71 -9.93
N ALA A 120 8.04 11.75 -9.18
CA ALA A 120 7.02 11.69 -8.12
C ALA A 120 5.66 12.27 -8.56
N ARG A 121 5.51 12.69 -9.83
CA ARG A 121 4.23 13.14 -10.39
C ARG A 121 4.04 12.65 -11.82
N TRP A 122 2.79 12.53 -12.25
CA TRP A 122 2.46 12.14 -13.61
C TRP A 122 1.24 12.89 -14.16
N ARG A 123 1.44 13.64 -15.27
CA ARG A 123 0.42 14.39 -16.01
C ARG A 123 -0.45 15.33 -15.15
N ASP A 124 0.08 15.85 -14.06
CA ASP A 124 -0.69 16.64 -13.08
C ASP A 124 -1.98 15.94 -12.59
N GLN A 125 -2.02 14.62 -12.63
CA GLN A 125 -3.16 13.78 -12.27
C GLN A 125 -2.84 12.76 -11.16
N LEU A 126 -1.57 12.43 -10.95
CA LEU A 126 -1.12 11.50 -9.94
C LEU A 126 0.13 12.06 -9.25
N PHE A 127 0.10 12.07 -7.92
CA PHE A 127 1.11 12.74 -7.09
C PHE A 127 1.58 11.81 -5.98
N ALA A 128 2.89 11.70 -5.78
CA ALA A 128 3.46 11.02 -4.64
C ALA A 128 3.64 11.99 -3.47
N PHE A 129 3.32 11.56 -2.25
CA PHE A 129 3.50 12.36 -1.04
C PHE A 129 4.42 11.71 0.01
N ALA A 130 4.69 10.42 -0.10
CA ALA A 130 5.64 9.69 0.76
C ALA A 130 6.40 8.65 -0.05
N GLN A 131 7.59 8.25 0.43
CA GLN A 131 8.44 7.23 -0.17
C GLN A 131 8.85 6.21 0.89
N GLU A 132 8.74 4.92 0.59
CA GLU A 132 8.98 3.85 1.56
C GLU A 132 9.89 2.77 0.99
N PRO A 133 10.98 2.37 1.69
CA PRO A 133 11.72 1.19 1.29
C PRO A 133 10.88 -0.07 1.50
N VAL A 134 11.02 -1.02 0.59
CA VAL A 134 10.43 -2.36 0.71
C VAL A 134 11.48 -3.29 1.30
N VAL A 135 11.25 -3.72 2.54
CA VAL A 135 12.27 -4.36 3.38
C VAL A 135 12.05 -5.86 3.56
N LEU A 136 13.10 -6.55 4.00
CA LEU A 136 13.05 -7.87 4.57
C LEU A 136 13.01 -7.74 6.09
N ILE A 137 12.09 -8.45 6.76
CA ILE A 137 12.04 -8.54 8.21
C ILE A 137 12.48 -9.94 8.63
N LEU A 138 13.34 -10.01 9.65
CA LEU A 138 13.85 -11.25 10.19
C LEU A 138 13.58 -11.35 11.69
N SER A 139 13.20 -12.56 12.15
CA SER A 139 13.20 -12.91 13.55
C SER A 139 14.63 -13.31 13.97
N ARG A 140 15.34 -12.49 14.75
CA ARG A 140 16.71 -12.79 15.20
C ARG A 140 16.87 -14.16 15.86
N PRO A 141 15.93 -14.62 16.72
CA PRO A 141 16.02 -15.96 17.27
C PRO A 141 16.00 -17.07 16.22
N ALA A 142 15.26 -16.87 15.11
CA ALA A 142 15.23 -17.86 14.01
C ALA A 142 16.55 -17.89 13.22
N PHE A 143 17.36 -16.84 13.31
CA PHE A 143 18.68 -16.71 12.66
C PHE A 143 19.84 -16.91 13.62
N ASP A 144 19.62 -17.41 14.83
CA ASP A 144 20.69 -17.65 15.80
C ASP A 144 21.78 -18.56 15.20
N GLY A 145 23.04 -18.09 15.30
CA GLY A 145 24.20 -18.75 14.69
C GLY A 145 24.31 -18.61 13.15
N LEU A 146 23.39 -17.90 12.49
CA LEU A 146 23.45 -17.65 11.04
C LEU A 146 23.84 -16.19 10.77
N ARG A 147 24.58 -15.97 9.67
CA ARG A 147 24.80 -14.62 9.15
C ARG A 147 23.51 -14.09 8.52
N LEU A 148 23.13 -12.86 8.85
CA LEU A 148 21.97 -12.21 8.21
C LEU A 148 22.26 -11.94 6.73
N PRO A 149 21.30 -12.23 5.82
CA PRO A 149 21.49 -12.02 4.39
C PRO A 149 21.56 -10.53 4.07
N GLN A 150 22.48 -10.13 3.22
CA GLN A 150 22.59 -8.76 2.70
C GLN A 150 22.04 -8.63 1.29
N THR A 151 21.96 -9.73 0.55
CA THR A 151 21.48 -9.78 -0.83
C THR A 151 20.45 -10.90 -0.99
N ARG A 152 19.68 -10.87 -2.09
CA ARG A 152 18.79 -11.99 -2.44
C ARG A 152 19.54 -13.28 -2.70
N ALA A 153 20.78 -13.19 -3.21
CA ALA A 153 21.63 -14.35 -3.39
C ALA A 153 22.00 -14.99 -2.03
N ASP A 154 22.43 -14.18 -1.05
CA ASP A 154 22.69 -14.66 0.31
C ASP A 154 21.46 -15.33 0.93
N LEU A 155 20.27 -14.71 0.73
CA LEU A 155 19.01 -15.26 1.23
C LEU A 155 18.71 -16.63 0.60
N ILE A 156 18.90 -16.78 -0.71
CA ILE A 156 18.73 -18.06 -1.42
C ILE A 156 19.65 -19.14 -0.84
N ASP A 157 20.93 -18.84 -0.69
CA ASP A 157 21.92 -19.77 -0.19
C ASP A 157 21.62 -20.19 1.25
N LEU A 158 21.23 -19.22 2.09
CA LEU A 158 20.86 -19.46 3.48
C LEU A 158 19.62 -20.34 3.59
N LEU A 159 18.58 -20.07 2.81
CA LEU A 159 17.34 -20.86 2.81
C LEU A 159 17.59 -22.30 2.34
N ARG A 160 18.43 -22.50 1.34
CA ARG A 160 18.82 -23.81 0.82
C ARG A 160 19.65 -24.62 1.80
N ALA A 161 20.51 -23.95 2.56
CA ALA A 161 21.38 -24.60 3.52
C ALA A 161 20.66 -25.00 4.83
N ASN A 162 19.52 -24.39 5.13
CA ASN A 162 18.81 -24.58 6.43
C ASN A 162 17.29 -24.76 6.24
N PRO A 163 16.83 -25.66 5.36
CA PRO A 163 15.41 -25.75 5.01
C PRO A 163 14.52 -26.02 6.23
N GLU A 164 14.97 -26.83 7.19
CA GLU A 164 14.24 -27.20 8.40
C GLU A 164 13.93 -26.00 9.34
N ARG A 165 14.72 -24.93 9.26
CA ARG A 165 14.48 -23.71 10.06
C ARG A 165 13.40 -22.82 9.46
N PHE A 166 13.20 -22.91 8.15
CA PHE A 166 12.39 -21.97 7.38
C PHE A 166 11.11 -22.58 6.80
N GLU A 167 10.96 -23.91 6.82
CA GLU A 167 9.76 -24.61 6.35
C GLU A 167 8.50 -24.08 7.04
N GLY A 168 7.53 -23.57 6.27
CA GLY A 168 6.28 -22.99 6.76
C GLY A 168 6.44 -21.68 7.55
N ARG A 169 7.65 -21.07 7.56
CA ARG A 169 7.98 -19.90 8.37
C ARG A 169 8.47 -18.70 7.55
N ILE A 170 8.20 -18.69 6.27
CA ILE A 170 8.46 -17.55 5.36
C ILE A 170 7.14 -16.88 5.07
N GLY A 171 7.06 -15.56 5.25
CA GLY A 171 5.92 -14.74 4.86
C GLY A 171 6.21 -13.92 3.62
N THR A 172 5.24 -13.80 2.72
CA THR A 172 5.25 -12.84 1.61
C THR A 172 3.81 -12.49 1.20
N TYR A 173 3.65 -11.47 0.38
CA TYR A 173 2.31 -11.16 -0.15
C TYR A 173 1.79 -12.22 -1.12
N ASP A 174 0.47 -12.36 -1.16
CA ASP A 174 -0.25 -13.01 -2.27
C ASP A 174 -0.51 -11.97 -3.38
N PRO A 175 0.20 -12.01 -4.50
CA PRO A 175 0.01 -11.05 -5.59
C PRO A 175 -1.33 -11.22 -6.33
N ASN A 176 -2.07 -12.30 -6.08
CA ASN A 176 -3.43 -12.45 -6.59
C ASN A 176 -4.44 -11.58 -5.82
N ARG A 177 -4.17 -11.30 -4.54
CA ARG A 177 -5.07 -10.62 -3.61
C ARG A 177 -4.58 -9.22 -3.25
N SER A 178 -3.27 -9.01 -3.17
CA SER A 178 -2.64 -7.73 -2.82
C SER A 178 -2.12 -7.00 -4.06
N GLY A 179 -2.64 -5.81 -4.34
CA GLY A 179 -2.12 -4.96 -5.41
C GLY A 179 -0.70 -4.46 -5.12
N ALA A 180 -0.39 -4.11 -3.86
CA ALA A 180 0.97 -3.76 -3.46
C ALA A 180 1.92 -4.97 -3.60
N GLY A 181 1.48 -6.16 -3.17
CA GLY A 181 2.24 -7.40 -3.35
C GLY A 181 2.50 -7.72 -4.82
N TYR A 182 1.52 -7.49 -5.70
CA TYR A 182 1.68 -7.63 -7.14
C TYR A 182 2.71 -6.63 -7.68
N LEU A 183 2.61 -5.36 -7.29
CA LEU A 183 3.58 -4.33 -7.65
C LEU A 183 5.00 -4.74 -7.25
N PHE A 184 5.23 -5.14 -6.00
CA PHE A 184 6.57 -5.51 -5.53
C PHE A 184 7.14 -6.72 -6.28
N ALA A 185 6.33 -7.77 -6.47
CA ALA A 185 6.75 -8.95 -7.21
C ALA A 185 7.14 -8.62 -8.67
N THR A 186 6.35 -7.79 -9.35
CA THR A 186 6.65 -7.37 -10.73
C THR A 186 7.87 -6.45 -10.81
N GLN A 187 8.09 -5.56 -9.83
CA GLN A 187 9.28 -4.72 -9.78
C GLN A 187 10.54 -5.55 -9.49
N ASP A 188 10.49 -6.51 -8.57
CA ASP A 188 11.60 -7.42 -8.32
C ASP A 188 11.97 -8.22 -9.57
N ALA A 189 10.97 -8.78 -10.26
CA ALA A 189 11.18 -9.52 -11.51
C ALA A 189 11.79 -8.67 -12.65
N ARG A 190 11.52 -7.34 -12.64
CA ARG A 190 12.13 -6.40 -13.59
C ARG A 190 13.58 -6.05 -13.26
N GLN A 191 13.95 -6.08 -11.98
CA GLN A 191 15.29 -5.71 -11.52
C GLN A 191 16.28 -6.86 -11.66
N SER A 192 15.84 -8.13 -11.45
CA SER A 192 16.76 -9.26 -11.44
C SER A 192 16.06 -10.61 -11.65
N ASP A 193 16.68 -11.48 -12.47
CA ASP A 193 16.29 -12.90 -12.61
C ASP A 193 16.44 -13.69 -11.30
N THR A 194 17.18 -13.17 -10.32
CA THR A 194 17.31 -13.74 -8.98
C THR A 194 15.96 -13.83 -8.27
N PHE A 195 15.00 -12.96 -8.61
CA PHE A 195 13.62 -12.99 -8.09
C PHE A 195 12.96 -14.37 -8.33
N TRP A 196 13.04 -14.91 -9.53
CA TRP A 196 12.40 -16.19 -9.85
C TRP A 196 13.04 -17.36 -9.08
N ARG A 197 14.38 -17.35 -8.96
CA ARG A 197 15.10 -18.35 -8.14
C ARG A 197 14.74 -18.27 -6.67
N LEU A 198 14.62 -17.04 -6.13
CA LEU A 198 14.17 -16.84 -4.74
C LEU A 198 12.73 -17.32 -4.55
N SER A 199 11.83 -17.00 -5.49
CA SER A 199 10.44 -17.45 -5.48
C SER A 199 10.32 -18.98 -5.47
N GLU A 200 11.11 -19.68 -6.30
CA GLU A 200 11.17 -21.15 -6.31
C GLU A 200 11.70 -21.73 -5.00
N VAL A 201 12.73 -21.11 -4.40
CA VAL A 201 13.30 -21.58 -3.12
C VAL A 201 12.30 -21.35 -2.00
N MET A 202 11.66 -20.19 -1.93
CA MET A 202 10.59 -19.94 -0.96
C MET A 202 9.42 -20.91 -1.15
N GLY A 203 9.00 -21.16 -2.40
CA GLY A 203 7.94 -22.12 -2.73
C GLY A 203 8.26 -23.54 -2.28
N GLY A 204 9.55 -23.93 -2.33
CA GLY A 204 10.03 -25.22 -1.79
C GLY A 204 9.91 -25.32 -0.27
N LEU A 205 9.73 -24.20 0.43
CA LEU A 205 9.65 -24.08 1.87
C LEU A 205 8.25 -23.67 2.37
N SER A 206 7.21 -23.93 1.56
CA SER A 206 5.80 -23.74 1.94
C SER A 206 5.51 -22.35 2.56
N PRO A 207 5.73 -21.24 1.85
CA PRO A 207 5.58 -19.92 2.41
C PRO A 207 4.13 -19.61 2.75
N ARG A 208 3.91 -18.76 3.75
CA ARG A 208 2.60 -18.20 4.08
C ARG A 208 2.34 -16.96 3.28
N LEU A 209 1.14 -16.87 2.69
CA LEU A 209 0.75 -15.77 1.82
C LEU A 209 -0.19 -14.80 2.56
N TYR A 210 0.04 -13.50 2.39
CA TYR A 210 -0.64 -12.44 3.12
C TYR A 210 -1.19 -11.37 2.18
N ASP A 211 -2.22 -10.67 2.64
CA ASP A 211 -2.83 -9.56 1.88
C ASP A 211 -2.18 -8.21 2.25
N GLY A 212 -1.59 -8.09 3.45
CA GLY A 212 -1.02 -6.86 3.97
C GLY A 212 0.23 -7.06 4.85
N SER A 213 0.99 -5.98 5.07
CA SER A 213 2.20 -5.95 5.90
C SER A 213 1.93 -6.26 7.36
N GLY A 214 0.86 -5.72 7.94
CA GLY A 214 0.59 -5.79 9.38
C GLY A 214 0.53 -7.23 9.90
N ALA A 215 -0.18 -8.11 9.19
CA ALA A 215 -0.28 -9.53 9.57
C ALA A 215 1.07 -10.26 9.47
N MET A 216 1.91 -9.95 8.46
CA MET A 216 3.26 -10.50 8.35
C MET A 216 4.15 -10.05 9.51
N ILE A 217 4.11 -8.77 9.88
CA ILE A 217 4.89 -8.20 10.98
C ILE A 217 4.47 -8.86 12.30
N ALA A 218 3.17 -8.95 12.57
CA ALA A 218 2.64 -9.60 13.77
C ALA A 218 3.06 -11.08 13.87
N ASP A 219 3.14 -11.79 12.73
CA ASP A 219 3.58 -13.19 12.71
C ASP A 219 5.09 -13.35 12.93
N VAL A 220 5.92 -12.37 12.49
CA VAL A 220 7.34 -12.32 12.83
C VAL A 220 7.54 -12.07 14.33
N GLN A 221 6.85 -11.07 14.90
CA GLN A 221 6.90 -10.75 16.34
C GLN A 221 6.50 -11.94 17.21
N ALA A 222 5.46 -12.64 16.80
CA ALA A 222 4.98 -13.83 17.51
C ALA A 222 5.85 -15.09 17.29
N GLY A 223 6.93 -15.00 16.51
CA GLY A 223 7.81 -16.13 16.18
C GLY A 223 7.19 -17.17 15.26
N ARG A 224 6.00 -16.90 14.68
CA ARG A 224 5.34 -17.78 13.71
C ARG A 224 6.04 -17.73 12.35
N LEU A 225 6.66 -16.62 12.00
CA LEU A 225 7.54 -16.47 10.85
C LEU A 225 8.98 -16.32 11.30
N ALA A 226 9.90 -16.90 10.55
CA ALA A 226 11.33 -16.65 10.65
C ALA A 226 11.72 -15.39 9.86
N LEU A 227 11.06 -15.17 8.74
CA LEU A 227 11.25 -13.97 7.91
C LEU A 227 9.97 -13.59 7.17
N ALA A 228 9.87 -12.30 6.81
CA ALA A 228 8.86 -11.78 5.90
C ALA A 228 9.52 -10.97 4.79
N TYR A 229 9.22 -11.32 3.53
CA TYR A 229 9.82 -10.74 2.34
C TYR A 229 8.91 -9.68 1.71
N ASN A 230 9.50 -8.56 1.28
CA ASN A 230 8.80 -7.44 0.64
C ASN A 230 7.79 -6.71 1.52
N VAL A 231 8.16 -6.41 2.77
CA VAL A 231 7.30 -5.68 3.73
C VAL A 231 7.49 -4.17 3.57
N LEU A 232 6.43 -3.40 3.76
CA LEU A 232 6.50 -1.93 3.82
C LEU A 232 7.35 -1.49 5.03
N GLY A 233 8.42 -0.75 4.76
CA GLY A 233 9.44 -0.40 5.76
C GLY A 233 8.92 0.51 6.86
N SER A 234 8.01 1.44 6.57
CA SER A 234 7.39 2.33 7.57
C SER A 234 6.57 1.54 8.59
N TYR A 235 5.71 0.62 8.13
CA TYR A 235 4.93 -0.26 9.01
C TYR A 235 5.84 -1.13 9.87
N ALA A 236 6.89 -1.69 9.26
CA ALA A 236 7.86 -2.49 9.97
C ALA A 236 8.61 -1.67 11.04
N ALA A 237 9.07 -0.47 10.70
CA ALA A 237 9.77 0.40 11.64
C ALA A 237 8.88 0.82 12.81
N ALA A 238 7.61 1.16 12.55
CA ALA A 238 6.67 1.56 13.59
C ALA A 238 6.31 0.40 14.53
N GLN A 239 5.92 -0.76 13.99
CA GLN A 239 5.46 -1.90 14.80
C GLN A 239 6.61 -2.63 15.52
N LEU A 240 7.82 -2.64 14.95
CA LEU A 240 9.00 -3.29 15.52
C LEU A 240 9.90 -2.33 16.29
N ALA A 241 9.45 -1.10 16.52
CA ALA A 241 10.23 -0.12 17.29
C ALA A 241 10.60 -0.66 18.68
N GLY A 242 11.91 -0.79 18.95
CA GLY A 242 12.42 -1.29 20.22
C GLY A 242 12.33 -2.81 20.42
N ASP A 243 11.86 -3.60 19.43
CA ASP A 243 11.90 -5.05 19.51
C ASP A 243 13.32 -5.58 19.20
N PRO A 244 14.06 -6.11 20.21
CA PRO A 244 15.42 -6.62 20.02
C PRO A 244 15.44 -7.92 19.21
N ASN A 245 14.29 -8.61 19.09
CA ASN A 245 14.15 -9.89 18.40
C ASN A 245 13.89 -9.73 16.90
N ALA A 246 13.66 -8.51 16.42
CA ALA A 246 13.45 -8.25 14.99
C ALA A 246 14.66 -7.55 14.36
N ALA A 247 14.84 -7.77 13.06
CA ALA A 247 15.75 -7.00 12.23
C ALA A 247 15.07 -6.59 10.93
N LEU A 248 15.20 -5.30 10.57
CA LEU A 248 14.80 -4.78 9.27
C LEU A 248 16.04 -4.70 8.40
N ILE A 249 15.95 -5.23 7.19
CA ILE A 249 17.07 -5.26 6.24
C ILE A 249 16.61 -4.68 4.91
N GLU A 250 17.31 -3.66 4.45
CA GLU A 250 17.30 -3.25 3.05
C GLU A 250 18.36 -4.08 2.32
N LEU A 251 17.94 -4.84 1.31
CA LEU A 251 18.87 -5.68 0.57
C LEU A 251 19.78 -4.84 -0.33
N GLU A 252 21.10 -5.07 -0.26
CA GLU A 252 22.13 -4.26 -0.90
C GLU A 252 22.23 -4.47 -2.41
N ASP A 253 21.76 -5.62 -2.93
CA ASP A 253 21.67 -5.84 -4.38
C ASP A 253 20.70 -4.87 -5.05
N PHE A 254 19.53 -4.68 -4.48
CA PHE A 254 18.63 -3.55 -4.64
C PHE A 254 17.49 -3.59 -3.62
N THR A 255 16.99 -2.42 -3.27
CA THR A 255 15.79 -2.23 -2.46
C THR A 255 14.83 -1.32 -3.21
N ASN A 256 13.66 -1.86 -3.59
CA ASN A 256 12.61 -1.03 -4.19
C ASN A 256 12.13 0.01 -3.19
N VAL A 257 11.91 1.23 -3.66
CA VAL A 257 11.28 2.30 -2.87
C VAL A 257 9.93 2.60 -3.49
N LEU A 258 8.89 2.27 -2.74
CA LEU A 258 7.50 2.56 -3.08
C LEU A 258 7.23 4.04 -2.91
N LEU A 259 6.33 4.60 -3.73
CA LEU A 259 5.72 5.89 -3.51
C LEU A 259 4.26 5.71 -3.08
N ARG A 260 3.86 6.35 -1.96
CA ARG A 260 2.44 6.52 -1.68
C ARG A 260 1.91 7.63 -2.53
N THR A 261 0.84 7.32 -3.24
CA THR A 261 0.29 8.21 -4.26
C THR A 261 -1.13 8.63 -3.94
N ALA A 262 -1.46 9.84 -4.38
CA ALA A 262 -2.80 10.40 -4.28
C ALA A 262 -3.26 10.93 -5.65
N LEU A 263 -4.55 10.81 -5.92
CA LEU A 263 -5.24 11.40 -7.07
C LEU A 263 -6.59 11.96 -6.64
N ILE A 264 -7.05 12.99 -7.35
CA ILE A 264 -8.39 13.53 -7.22
C ILE A 264 -9.27 12.84 -8.27
N PRO A 265 -10.29 12.06 -7.86
CA PRO A 265 -11.15 11.38 -8.83
C PRO A 265 -11.87 12.36 -9.76
N ARG A 266 -12.14 11.89 -10.99
CA ARG A 266 -12.84 12.70 -11.99
C ARG A 266 -14.26 13.04 -11.57
N ASP A 267 -14.92 12.13 -10.86
CA ASP A 267 -16.28 12.23 -10.35
C ASP A 267 -16.36 12.66 -8.89
N ALA A 268 -15.27 13.22 -8.33
CA ALA A 268 -15.26 13.84 -7.02
C ALA A 268 -16.40 14.87 -6.89
N GLU A 269 -17.17 14.79 -5.82
CA GLU A 269 -18.27 15.74 -5.55
C GLU A 269 -17.73 17.11 -5.14
N ARG A 270 -16.61 17.12 -4.40
CA ARG A 270 -15.93 18.32 -3.88
C ARG A 270 -14.43 18.28 -4.19
N PRO A 271 -14.08 18.34 -5.49
CA PRO A 271 -12.69 18.20 -5.91
C PRO A 271 -11.77 19.27 -5.31
N GLU A 272 -12.29 20.46 -4.97
CA GLU A 272 -11.56 21.52 -4.29
C GLU A 272 -11.15 21.14 -2.87
N LEU A 273 -11.95 20.33 -2.15
CA LEU A 273 -11.59 19.83 -0.83
C LEU A 273 -10.54 18.72 -0.93
N GLY A 274 -10.67 17.83 -1.92
CA GLY A 274 -9.63 16.84 -2.23
C GLY A 274 -8.31 17.50 -2.60
N ALA A 275 -8.35 18.57 -3.41
CA ALA A 275 -7.18 19.37 -3.77
C ALA A 275 -6.55 20.04 -2.54
N ALA A 276 -7.35 20.65 -1.67
CA ALA A 276 -6.85 21.28 -0.44
C ALA A 276 -6.14 20.28 0.48
N PHE A 277 -6.70 19.06 0.61
CA PHE A 277 -6.06 18.01 1.40
C PHE A 277 -4.78 17.50 0.74
N LEU A 278 -4.76 17.34 -0.58
CA LEU A 278 -3.56 16.96 -1.33
C LEU A 278 -2.45 18.02 -1.18
N ASP A 279 -2.77 19.30 -1.36
CA ASP A 279 -1.81 20.40 -1.20
C ASP A 279 -1.27 20.47 0.24
N PHE A 280 -2.12 20.22 1.25
CA PHE A 280 -1.67 20.09 2.63
C PHE A 280 -0.65 18.95 2.79
N LEU A 281 -0.92 17.75 2.25
CA LEU A 281 0.03 16.63 2.31
C LEU A 281 1.38 16.96 1.67
N LEU A 282 1.36 17.75 0.60
CA LEU A 282 2.56 18.13 -0.16
C LEU A 282 3.28 19.35 0.41
N SER A 283 2.62 20.15 1.27
CA SER A 283 3.19 21.33 1.90
C SER A 283 4.38 21.00 2.82
N ALA A 284 5.21 21.98 3.14
CA ALA A 284 6.32 21.81 4.07
C ALA A 284 5.86 21.31 5.47
N GLU A 285 4.72 21.79 5.95
CA GLU A 285 4.10 21.33 7.20
C GLU A 285 3.63 19.89 7.08
N GLY A 286 2.86 19.56 6.05
CA GLY A 286 2.38 18.20 5.78
C GLY A 286 3.52 17.18 5.65
N GLN A 287 4.58 17.53 4.91
CA GLN A 287 5.76 16.68 4.75
C GLN A 287 6.52 16.45 6.08
N THR A 288 6.55 17.45 6.96
CA THR A 288 7.12 17.28 8.31
C THR A 288 6.28 16.33 9.15
N LEU A 289 4.96 16.50 9.12
CA LEU A 289 4.04 15.62 9.87
C LEU A 289 4.02 14.19 9.33
N ILE A 290 4.12 14.02 8.01
CA ILE A 290 4.25 12.71 7.35
C ILE A 290 5.46 11.95 7.90
N ASP A 291 6.61 12.61 8.00
CA ASP A 291 7.85 12.00 8.49
C ASP A 291 7.82 11.78 10.01
N GLU A 292 7.51 12.82 10.79
CA GLU A 292 7.66 12.80 12.24
C GLU A 292 6.49 12.17 13.00
N LYS A 293 5.26 12.24 12.45
CA LYS A 293 4.06 11.80 13.16
C LYS A 293 3.42 10.55 12.53
N ALA A 294 3.35 10.49 11.20
CA ALA A 294 2.84 9.31 10.53
C ALA A 294 3.91 8.22 10.34
N GLY A 295 5.19 8.54 10.56
CA GLY A 295 6.30 7.60 10.37
C GLY A 295 6.46 7.16 8.90
N LEU A 296 5.93 7.95 7.97
CA LEU A 296 6.06 7.72 6.54
C LEU A 296 7.20 8.61 6.02
N PRO A 297 8.29 8.06 5.45
CA PRO A 297 9.38 8.88 4.96
C PRO A 297 8.89 9.87 3.88
N ARG A 298 9.19 11.15 4.05
CA ARG A 298 8.83 12.21 3.10
C ARG A 298 9.51 12.03 1.75
N ILE A 299 9.00 12.70 0.71
CA ILE A 299 9.66 12.73 -0.59
C ILE A 299 10.99 13.48 -0.49
N ASP A 300 12.10 12.76 -0.65
CA ASP A 300 13.46 13.30 -0.57
C ASP A 300 14.36 12.68 -1.65
N ALA A 301 14.58 13.46 -2.71
CA ALA A 301 15.44 13.04 -3.82
C ALA A 301 16.91 12.89 -3.41
N ALA A 302 17.40 13.68 -2.45
CA ALA A 302 18.78 13.63 -1.98
C ALA A 302 19.05 12.35 -1.19
N THR A 303 18.16 12.00 -0.28
CA THR A 303 18.23 10.74 0.48
C THR A 303 18.17 9.52 -0.44
N LEU A 304 17.33 9.53 -1.48
CA LEU A 304 17.30 8.44 -2.47
C LEU A 304 18.61 8.35 -3.25
N ALA A 305 19.17 9.47 -3.67
CA ALA A 305 20.41 9.51 -4.45
C ALA A 305 21.63 9.05 -3.64
N SER A 306 21.65 9.28 -2.33
CA SER A 306 22.75 8.88 -1.44
C SER A 306 22.80 7.38 -1.15
N ALA A 307 21.67 6.68 -1.23
CA ALA A 307 21.57 5.24 -0.97
C ALA A 307 21.66 4.45 -2.29
N GLY A 308 22.87 4.05 -2.67
CA GLY A 308 23.15 3.45 -3.98
C GLY A 308 22.42 2.15 -4.30
N HIS A 309 21.86 1.45 -3.30
CA HIS A 309 21.06 0.24 -3.47
C HIS A 309 19.55 0.53 -3.62
N ARG A 310 19.06 1.72 -3.22
CA ARG A 310 17.65 2.07 -3.34
C ARG A 310 17.24 2.35 -4.79
N ARG A 311 16.12 1.77 -5.20
CA ARG A 311 15.54 1.89 -6.55
C ARG A 311 14.12 2.44 -6.44
N PRO A 312 13.93 3.76 -6.60
CA PRO A 312 12.59 4.34 -6.58
C PRO A 312 11.75 3.82 -7.75
N ILE A 313 10.57 3.34 -7.43
CA ILE A 313 9.54 3.00 -8.43
C ILE A 313 8.98 4.34 -8.93
N ARG A 314 9.28 4.69 -10.18
CA ARG A 314 8.91 5.99 -10.74
C ARG A 314 7.46 5.98 -11.22
N LEU A 315 6.78 7.14 -11.13
CA LEU A 315 5.49 7.36 -11.78
C LEU A 315 5.71 7.58 -13.28
N ASP A 316 5.77 6.50 -14.03
CA ASP A 316 5.94 6.50 -15.48
C ASP A 316 5.13 5.39 -16.16
N PRO A 317 4.94 5.45 -17.50
CA PRO A 317 4.16 4.45 -18.25
C PRO A 317 4.66 3.01 -18.08
N GLY A 318 5.88 2.79 -17.60
CA GLY A 318 6.41 1.45 -17.33
C GLY A 318 5.62 0.68 -16.28
N LEU A 319 4.90 1.38 -15.38
CA LEU A 319 3.99 0.77 -14.42
C LEU A 319 2.78 0.10 -15.09
N LEU A 320 2.35 0.59 -16.26
CA LEU A 320 1.21 0.03 -16.99
C LEU A 320 1.50 -1.32 -17.66
N VAL A 321 2.77 -1.69 -17.79
CA VAL A 321 3.17 -2.92 -18.52
C VAL A 321 2.58 -4.17 -17.89
N PHE A 322 2.58 -4.26 -16.57
CA PHE A 322 2.11 -5.45 -15.86
C PHE A 322 0.63 -5.38 -15.43
N VAL A 323 -0.03 -4.24 -15.60
CA VAL A 323 -1.49 -4.15 -15.41
C VAL A 323 -2.28 -4.51 -16.68
N ASP A 324 -1.59 -4.73 -17.82
CA ASP A 324 -2.18 -5.38 -18.99
C ASP A 324 -2.73 -6.77 -18.59
N PRO A 325 -3.99 -7.10 -18.90
CA PRO A 325 -4.63 -8.33 -18.42
C PRO A 325 -3.89 -9.61 -18.81
N LEU A 326 -3.34 -9.69 -20.02
CA LEU A 326 -2.63 -10.90 -20.48
C LEU A 326 -1.28 -11.06 -19.78
N LYS A 327 -0.54 -9.97 -19.63
CA LYS A 327 0.75 -9.98 -18.91
C LYS A 327 0.53 -10.26 -17.43
N ARG A 328 -0.50 -9.66 -16.82
CA ARG A 328 -0.88 -9.92 -15.45
C ARG A 328 -1.20 -11.40 -15.23
N GLN A 329 -2.07 -11.95 -16.05
CA GLN A 329 -2.44 -13.37 -15.96
C GLN A 329 -1.21 -14.29 -16.12
N ARG A 330 -0.35 -14.01 -17.10
CA ARG A 330 0.87 -14.78 -17.30
C ARG A 330 1.79 -14.70 -16.08
N PHE A 331 2.08 -13.51 -15.58
CA PHE A 331 2.93 -13.32 -14.42
C PHE A 331 2.38 -14.06 -13.19
N LEU A 332 1.08 -13.93 -12.90
CA LEU A 332 0.45 -14.62 -11.77
C LEU A 332 0.49 -16.14 -11.92
N THR A 333 0.34 -16.66 -13.13
CA THR A 333 0.45 -18.10 -13.41
C THR A 333 1.86 -18.59 -13.13
N GLU A 334 2.89 -17.90 -13.63
CA GLU A 334 4.31 -18.22 -13.44
C GLU A 334 4.69 -18.12 -11.94
N TRP A 335 4.27 -17.05 -11.28
CA TRP A 335 4.52 -16.84 -9.85
C TRP A 335 3.86 -17.93 -8.99
N THR A 336 2.59 -18.23 -9.27
CA THR A 336 1.86 -19.28 -8.53
C THR A 336 2.53 -20.65 -8.70
N ALA A 337 3.00 -20.97 -9.91
CA ALA A 337 3.74 -22.21 -10.15
C ALA A 337 5.08 -22.27 -9.40
N ALA A 338 5.75 -21.14 -9.20
CA ALA A 338 7.00 -21.06 -8.45
C ALA A 338 6.80 -21.16 -6.93
N VAL A 339 5.77 -20.48 -6.39
CA VAL A 339 5.61 -20.27 -4.95
C VAL A 339 4.60 -21.22 -4.32
N VAL A 340 3.50 -21.55 -5.01
CA VAL A 340 2.44 -22.42 -4.48
C VAL A 340 2.64 -23.82 -5.03
N ARG A 341 3.45 -24.62 -4.35
CA ARG A 341 3.62 -26.05 -4.69
C ARG A 341 2.44 -26.84 -4.17
N ARG A 342 1.81 -27.62 -5.02
CA ARG A 342 0.77 -28.59 -4.65
C ARG A 342 1.38 -29.91 -4.20
#